data_038e90dfa850d22fcc52e9c0d8f46027
#
_entry.id   038e90dfa850d22fcc52e9c0d8f46027
#
_cell.length_a   1.000
_cell.length_b   1.000
_cell.length_c   1.000
_cell.angle_alpha   90.00
_cell.angle_beta   90.00
_cell.angle_gamma   90.00
#
_symmetry.space_group_name_H-M   'P 1'
#
loop_
_entity.id
_entity.type
_entity.pdbx_description
1 polymer ?
#
loop_
_entity_poly.entity_id
_entity_poly.type
_entity_poly.pdbx_seq_one_letter_code
_entity_poly.pdbx_strand_id
1 'polypeptide(L)'
;LIFSLLAIAMAPNIYIIWAASLITGICSMIPQIFVLIASQFSRPENKGRNVGVVISGLLTGILASRVVSGFVGEVLGWREMYFIAAGMMLLCAIVVLKVLPDIQPTFQGKYSGLMKSLFSLVREYPSLRIYSIRAGLAFGSFLAMWSCLAFKMGEAPFHASSDVIGI
;
A
#
# COMPACT_ATOMS: atom_id res chain seq x y z
N LEU A 1 0.51 -1.07 -11.28
CA LEU A 1 -0.22 -0.06 -10.51
C LEU A 1 -0.77 1.06 -11.37
N ILE A 2 0.04 1.81 -12.14
CA ILE A 2 -0.44 2.95 -12.96
C ILE A 2 -1.55 2.51 -13.91
N PHE A 3 -1.34 1.44 -14.68
CA PHE A 3 -2.36 0.94 -15.60
C PHE A 3 -3.62 0.46 -14.91
N SER A 4 -3.52 -0.15 -13.73
CA SER A 4 -4.70 -0.59 -12.99
C SER A 4 -5.49 0.59 -12.39
N LEU A 5 -4.82 1.65 -11.94
CA LEU A 5 -5.48 2.87 -11.49
C LEU A 5 -6.20 3.58 -12.64
N LEU A 6 -5.58 3.68 -13.81
CA LEU A 6 -6.23 4.22 -15.00
C LEU A 6 -7.41 3.36 -15.46
N ALA A 7 -7.30 2.03 -15.38
CA ALA A 7 -8.41 1.14 -15.68
C ALA A 7 -9.60 1.34 -14.74
N ILE A 8 -9.37 1.62 -13.44
CA ILE A 8 -10.43 1.95 -12.50
C ILE A 8 -11.07 3.31 -12.87
N ALA A 9 -10.25 4.33 -13.14
CA ALA A 9 -10.75 5.67 -13.49
C ALA A 9 -11.63 5.66 -14.75
N MET A 10 -11.27 4.86 -15.76
CA MET A 10 -11.96 4.76 -17.04
C MET A 10 -12.99 3.62 -17.09
N ALA A 11 -13.23 2.90 -16.01
CA ALA A 11 -14.08 1.71 -16.01
C ALA A 11 -15.54 2.03 -16.39
N PRO A 12 -16.09 1.40 -17.46
CA PRO A 12 -17.49 1.56 -17.83
C PRO A 12 -18.42 0.67 -16.98
N ASN A 13 -17.90 -0.37 -16.34
CA ASN A 13 -18.70 -1.29 -15.53
C ASN A 13 -17.94 -1.80 -14.30
N ILE A 14 -18.69 -2.33 -13.33
CA ILE A 14 -18.19 -2.76 -12.03
C ILE A 14 -17.20 -3.93 -12.11
N TYR A 15 -17.33 -4.81 -13.11
CA TYR A 15 -16.44 -5.96 -13.23
C TYR A 15 -15.00 -5.56 -13.55
N ILE A 16 -14.83 -4.50 -14.35
CA ILE A 16 -13.50 -3.92 -14.63
C ILE A 16 -12.91 -3.31 -13.35
N ILE A 17 -13.73 -2.63 -12.55
CA ILE A 17 -13.29 -2.07 -11.27
C ILE A 17 -12.81 -3.20 -10.34
N TRP A 18 -13.54 -4.31 -10.23
CA TRP A 18 -13.14 -5.44 -9.40
C TRP A 18 -11.83 -6.07 -9.89
N ALA A 19 -11.72 -6.34 -11.18
CA ALA A 19 -10.49 -6.92 -11.75
C ALA A 19 -9.29 -5.98 -11.56
N ALA A 20 -9.44 -4.70 -11.85
CA ALA A 20 -8.39 -3.71 -11.69
C ALA A 20 -8.02 -3.48 -10.22
N SER A 21 -8.99 -3.52 -9.30
CA SER A 21 -8.75 -3.44 -7.86
C SER A 21 -7.97 -4.64 -7.33
N LEU A 22 -8.26 -5.85 -7.83
CA LEU A 22 -7.50 -7.05 -7.49
C LEU A 22 -6.03 -6.91 -7.92
N ILE A 23 -5.79 -6.43 -9.15
CA ILE A 23 -4.44 -6.18 -9.68
C ILE A 23 -3.74 -5.10 -8.84
N THR A 24 -4.44 -4.02 -8.50
CA THR A 24 -3.92 -2.96 -7.63
C THR A 24 -3.51 -3.51 -6.27
N GLY A 25 -4.34 -4.37 -5.66
CA GLY A 25 -4.05 -5.03 -4.40
C GLY A 25 -2.77 -5.88 -4.45
N ILE A 26 -2.62 -6.70 -5.49
CA ILE A 26 -1.40 -7.51 -5.70
C ILE A 26 -0.16 -6.62 -5.84
N CYS A 27 -0.27 -5.52 -6.59
CA CYS A 27 0.82 -4.57 -6.79
C CYS A 27 1.12 -3.69 -5.56
N SER A 28 0.24 -3.62 -4.57
CA SER A 28 0.39 -2.78 -3.36
C SER A 28 1.46 -3.28 -2.38
N MET A 29 2.14 -4.37 -2.68
CA MET A 29 3.28 -4.86 -1.88
C MET A 29 4.57 -4.04 -2.07
N ILE A 30 4.63 -3.15 -3.05
CA ILE A 30 5.82 -2.35 -3.37
C ILE A 30 6.37 -1.55 -2.17
N PRO A 31 5.56 -0.87 -1.33
CA PRO A 31 6.07 -0.13 -0.18
C PRO A 31 6.88 -0.98 0.81
N GLN A 32 6.55 -2.24 0.97
CA GLN A 32 7.29 -3.17 1.85
C GLN A 32 8.74 -3.39 1.37
N ILE A 33 8.94 -3.37 0.06
CA ILE A 33 10.26 -3.52 -0.56
C ILE A 33 11.17 -2.33 -0.19
N PHE A 34 10.64 -1.11 -0.15
CA PHE A 34 11.42 0.07 0.24
C PHE A 34 11.92 0.02 1.69
N VAL A 35 11.11 -0.52 2.60
CA VAL A 35 11.53 -0.75 4.00
C VAL A 35 12.70 -1.74 4.06
N LEU A 36 12.64 -2.80 3.24
CA LEU A 36 13.69 -3.80 3.15
C LEU A 36 14.97 -3.20 2.58
N ILE A 37 14.88 -2.44 1.49
CA ILE A 37 16.00 -1.75 0.85
C ILE A 37 16.66 -0.79 1.86
N ALA A 38 15.88 0.03 2.54
CA ALA A 38 16.39 0.94 3.56
C ALA A 38 17.13 0.19 4.68
N SER A 39 16.62 -0.98 5.06
CA SER A 39 17.29 -1.84 6.06
C SER A 39 18.60 -2.45 5.57
N GLN A 40 18.69 -2.86 4.29
CA GLN A 40 19.86 -3.54 3.73
C GLN A 40 20.98 -2.57 3.34
N PHE A 41 20.64 -1.41 2.77
CA PHE A 41 21.60 -0.43 2.27
C PHE A 41 22.03 0.60 3.32
N SER A 42 21.50 0.54 4.52
CA SER A 42 21.91 1.43 5.61
C SER A 42 23.11 0.88 6.36
N ARG A 43 24.04 1.77 6.74
CA ARG A 43 25.11 1.43 7.68
C ARG A 43 24.52 0.99 9.02
N PRO A 44 25.15 0.05 9.76
CA PRO A 44 24.64 -0.47 11.02
C PRO A 44 24.22 0.62 12.02
N GLU A 45 24.99 1.70 12.09
CA GLU A 45 24.78 2.83 13.02
C GLU A 45 23.50 3.62 12.69
N ASN A 46 23.14 3.73 11.41
CA ASN A 46 22.02 4.53 10.91
C ASN A 46 20.81 3.71 10.48
N LYS A 47 20.88 2.38 10.57
CA LYS A 47 19.85 1.47 10.08
C LYS A 47 18.47 1.76 10.70
N GLY A 48 18.41 1.91 12.02
CA GLY A 48 17.16 2.21 12.72
C GLY A 48 16.56 3.56 12.31
N ARG A 49 17.41 4.58 12.16
CA ARG A 49 16.98 5.91 11.72
C ARG A 49 16.42 5.89 10.31
N ASN A 50 17.11 5.27 9.37
CA ASN A 50 16.70 5.25 7.96
C ASN A 50 15.39 4.44 7.76
N VAL A 51 15.28 3.29 8.40
CA VAL A 51 14.04 2.51 8.42
C VAL A 51 12.90 3.29 9.07
N GLY A 52 13.17 3.99 10.18
CA GLY A 52 12.21 4.84 10.86
C GLY A 52 11.68 5.96 9.96
N VAL A 53 12.54 6.63 9.20
CA VAL A 53 12.14 7.68 8.24
C VAL A 53 11.23 7.11 7.16
N VAL A 54 11.55 5.94 6.58
CA VAL A 54 10.72 5.30 5.55
C VAL A 54 9.35 4.92 6.11
N ILE A 55 9.29 4.33 7.31
CA ILE A 55 8.03 3.96 7.97
C ILE A 55 7.21 5.22 8.32
N SER A 56 7.85 6.27 8.82
CA SER A 56 7.16 7.54 9.10
C SER A 56 6.56 8.15 7.84
N GLY A 57 7.31 8.13 6.72
CA GLY A 57 6.80 8.56 5.42
C GLY A 57 5.60 7.72 4.95
N LEU A 58 5.65 6.40 5.14
CA LEU A 58 4.54 5.50 4.83
C LEU A 58 3.28 5.84 5.64
N LEU A 59 3.41 5.99 6.96
CA LEU A 59 2.28 6.32 7.84
C LEU A 59 1.70 7.70 7.52
N THR A 60 2.56 8.70 7.33
CA THR A 60 2.13 10.04 6.91
C THR A 60 1.39 10.00 5.57
N GLY A 61 1.89 9.21 4.60
CA GLY A 61 1.24 9.02 3.31
C GLY A 61 -0.14 8.37 3.43
N ILE A 62 -0.30 7.38 4.30
CA ILE A 62 -1.59 6.73 4.58
C ILE A 62 -2.60 7.74 5.13
N LEU A 63 -2.20 8.57 6.09
CA LEU A 63 -3.07 9.59 6.67
C LEU A 63 -3.38 10.70 5.66
N ALA A 64 -2.36 11.27 5.02
CA ALA A 64 -2.52 12.33 4.04
C ALA A 64 -3.38 11.91 2.84
N SER A 65 -3.25 10.66 2.38
CA SER A 65 -4.05 10.16 1.26
C SER A 65 -5.55 10.15 1.55
N ARG A 66 -5.96 9.93 2.77
CA ARG A 66 -7.38 9.95 3.18
C ARG A 66 -7.95 11.35 3.05
N VAL A 67 -7.26 12.35 3.61
CA VAL A 67 -7.67 13.75 3.53
C VAL A 67 -7.74 14.22 2.08
N VAL A 68 -6.69 13.92 1.30
CA VAL A 68 -6.64 14.30 -0.12
C VAL A 68 -7.74 13.60 -0.91
N SER A 69 -7.95 12.29 -0.70
CA SER A 69 -8.98 11.56 -1.44
C SER A 69 -10.39 11.99 -1.06
N GLY A 70 -10.64 12.32 0.21
CA GLY A 70 -11.92 12.86 0.66
C GLY A 70 -12.23 14.19 -0.02
N PHE A 71 -11.29 15.13 0.03
CA PHE A 71 -11.44 16.45 -0.59
C PHE A 71 -11.58 16.38 -2.11
N VAL A 72 -10.71 15.63 -2.78
CA VAL A 72 -10.77 15.47 -4.24
C VAL A 72 -12.04 14.75 -4.66
N GLY A 73 -12.46 13.73 -3.92
CA GLY A 73 -13.68 12.97 -4.19
C GLY A 73 -14.94 13.82 -4.09
N GLU A 74 -14.98 14.77 -3.15
CA GLU A 74 -16.10 15.69 -2.97
C GLU A 74 -16.15 16.76 -4.09
N VAL A 75 -15.00 17.34 -4.43
CA VAL A 75 -14.94 18.49 -5.36
C VAL A 75 -14.93 18.06 -6.82
N LEU A 76 -14.18 17.05 -7.17
CA LEU A 76 -13.95 16.62 -8.56
C LEU A 76 -14.64 15.30 -8.90
N GLY A 77 -14.86 14.46 -7.91
CA GLY A 77 -15.42 13.14 -8.08
C GLY A 77 -14.40 12.01 -7.88
N TRP A 78 -14.92 10.79 -7.71
CA TRP A 78 -14.08 9.63 -7.38
C TRP A 78 -13.18 9.17 -8.55
N ARG A 79 -13.60 9.41 -9.80
CA ARG A 79 -12.80 9.01 -10.98
C ARG A 79 -11.54 9.85 -11.12
N GLU A 80 -11.67 11.14 -10.92
CA GLU A 80 -10.59 12.13 -10.98
C GLU A 80 -9.53 11.85 -9.93
N MET A 81 -9.94 11.35 -8.76
CA MET A 81 -9.00 10.90 -7.73
C MET A 81 -8.08 9.79 -8.24
N TYR A 82 -8.61 8.82 -9.00
CA TYR A 82 -7.78 7.75 -9.58
C TYR A 82 -6.84 8.25 -10.67
N PHE A 83 -7.23 9.25 -11.46
CA PHE A 83 -6.31 9.90 -12.42
C PHE A 83 -5.18 10.62 -11.69
N ILE A 84 -5.47 11.35 -10.64
CA ILE A 84 -4.46 12.03 -9.80
C ILE A 84 -3.52 10.99 -9.17
N ALA A 85 -4.06 9.92 -8.63
CA ALA A 85 -3.27 8.83 -8.05
C ALA A 85 -2.35 8.17 -9.08
N ALA A 86 -2.83 7.94 -10.31
CA ALA A 86 -2.02 7.41 -11.40
C ALA A 86 -0.88 8.37 -11.79
N GLY A 87 -1.15 9.68 -11.84
CA GLY A 87 -0.15 10.71 -12.09
C GLY A 87 0.91 10.78 -11.00
N MET A 88 0.51 10.73 -9.72
CA MET A 88 1.45 10.66 -8.59
C MET A 88 2.31 9.39 -8.63
N MET A 89 1.71 8.25 -8.97
CA MET A 89 2.46 6.99 -9.11
C MET A 89 3.46 7.04 -10.27
N LEU A 90 3.11 7.70 -11.37
CA LEU A 90 4.05 7.93 -12.48
C LEU A 90 5.24 8.78 -12.04
N LEU A 91 4.96 9.87 -11.33
CA LEU A 91 6.01 10.74 -10.78
C LEU A 91 6.91 9.99 -9.80
N CYS A 92 6.33 9.21 -8.89
CA CYS A 92 7.09 8.35 -7.99
C CYS A 92 7.94 7.33 -8.75
N ALA A 93 7.41 6.71 -9.80
CA ALA A 93 8.15 5.76 -10.62
C ALA A 93 9.37 6.42 -11.29
N ILE A 94 9.21 7.63 -11.82
CA ILE A 94 10.31 8.40 -12.43
C ILE A 94 11.40 8.72 -11.38
N VAL A 95 10.98 9.14 -10.18
CA VAL A 95 11.94 9.44 -9.09
C VAL A 95 12.69 8.18 -8.69
N VAL A 96 12.00 7.07 -8.49
CA VAL A 96 12.60 5.79 -8.12
C VAL A 96 13.61 5.32 -9.18
N LEU A 97 13.25 5.39 -10.46
CA LEU A 97 14.15 5.00 -11.56
C LEU A 97 15.43 5.88 -11.65
N LYS A 98 15.35 7.15 -11.20
CA LYS A 98 16.50 8.06 -11.21
C LYS A 98 17.37 7.97 -9.96
N VAL A 99 16.77 7.65 -8.82
CA VAL A 99 17.44 7.73 -7.51
C VAL A 99 17.90 6.36 -7.02
N LEU A 100 17.15 5.30 -7.34
CA LEU A 100 17.49 3.96 -6.85
C LEU A 100 18.66 3.39 -7.65
N PRO A 101 19.75 2.96 -6.98
CA PRO A 101 20.85 2.30 -7.66
C PRO A 101 20.41 0.93 -8.20
N ASP A 102 21.13 0.44 -9.19
CA ASP A 102 20.88 -0.89 -9.76
C ASP A 102 21.19 -1.97 -8.70
N ILE A 103 20.14 -2.62 -8.24
CA ILE A 103 20.23 -3.62 -7.18
C ILE A 103 20.34 -5.00 -7.83
N GLN A 104 21.53 -5.58 -7.77
CA GLN A 104 21.77 -6.95 -8.24
C GLN A 104 20.99 -7.95 -7.37
N PRO A 105 20.18 -8.84 -7.96
CA PRO A 105 19.46 -9.85 -7.21
C PRO A 105 20.45 -10.82 -6.55
N THR A 106 20.40 -10.94 -5.24
CA THR A 106 21.25 -11.83 -4.46
C THR A 106 20.87 -13.31 -4.64
N PHE A 107 19.65 -13.57 -5.07
CA PHE A 107 19.12 -14.92 -5.27
C PHE A 107 19.21 -15.35 -6.74
N GLN A 108 20.04 -16.37 -7.01
CA GLN A 108 20.23 -16.94 -8.35
C GLN A 108 19.43 -18.24 -8.60
N GLY A 109 18.54 -18.61 -7.70
CA GLY A 109 17.73 -19.82 -7.77
C GLY A 109 16.43 -19.67 -8.58
N LYS A 110 15.79 -20.82 -8.87
CA LYS A 110 14.46 -20.84 -9.50
C LYS A 110 13.40 -20.27 -8.56
N TYR A 111 12.39 -19.56 -9.10
CA TYR A 111 11.27 -18.97 -8.34
C TYR A 111 10.55 -20.01 -7.45
N SER A 112 10.39 -21.25 -7.93
CA SER A 112 9.82 -22.35 -7.16
C SER A 112 10.64 -22.70 -5.90
N GLY A 113 11.97 -22.58 -5.98
CA GLY A 113 12.86 -22.76 -4.84
C GLY A 113 12.67 -21.66 -3.79
N LEU A 114 12.48 -20.41 -4.25
CA LEU A 114 12.17 -19.28 -3.37
C LEU A 114 10.84 -19.49 -2.63
N MET A 115 9.79 -19.90 -3.33
CA MET A 115 8.50 -20.21 -2.71
C MET A 115 8.61 -21.33 -1.68
N LYS A 116 9.33 -22.39 -2.01
CA LYS A 116 9.57 -23.51 -1.10
C LYS A 116 10.35 -23.07 0.15
N SER A 117 11.33 -22.19 0.01
CA SER A 117 12.07 -21.63 1.15
C SER A 117 11.22 -20.80 2.09
N LEU A 118 10.25 -20.03 1.58
CA LEU A 118 9.29 -19.30 2.40
C LEU A 118 8.42 -20.23 3.25
N PHE A 119 7.88 -21.30 2.65
CA PHE A 119 7.15 -22.32 3.39
C PHE A 119 8.01 -23.04 4.44
N SER A 120 9.28 -23.34 4.11
CA SER A 120 10.23 -23.93 5.04
C SER A 120 10.49 -22.99 6.22
N LEU A 121 10.69 -21.70 5.98
CA LEU A 121 10.91 -20.70 7.03
C LEU A 121 9.72 -20.62 8.01
N VAL A 122 8.49 -20.56 7.47
CA VAL A 122 7.28 -20.52 8.30
C VAL A 122 7.13 -21.80 9.13
N ARG A 123 7.56 -22.94 8.60
CA ARG A 123 7.50 -24.23 9.31
C ARG A 123 8.59 -24.34 10.38
N GLU A 124 9.79 -23.86 10.09
CA GLU A 124 10.98 -23.96 10.95
C GLU A 124 10.95 -23.00 12.13
N TYR A 125 10.36 -21.80 11.96
CA TYR A 125 10.33 -20.77 12.98
C TYR A 125 8.92 -20.55 13.55
N PRO A 126 8.55 -21.19 14.68
CA PRO A 126 7.23 -21.03 15.31
C PRO A 126 6.92 -19.57 15.70
N SER A 127 7.96 -18.84 16.15
CA SER A 127 7.83 -17.42 16.51
C SER A 127 7.36 -16.57 15.31
N LEU A 128 7.86 -16.86 14.10
CA LEU A 128 7.45 -16.16 12.89
C LEU A 128 5.94 -16.31 12.63
N ARG A 129 5.40 -17.51 12.82
CA ARG A 129 3.95 -17.77 12.69
C ARG A 129 3.13 -16.93 13.66
N ILE A 130 3.52 -16.94 14.93
CA ILE A 130 2.80 -16.19 15.98
C ILE A 130 2.83 -14.70 15.69
N TYR A 131 4.00 -14.13 15.34
CA TYR A 131 4.11 -12.72 15.02
C TYR A 131 3.34 -12.35 13.74
N SER A 132 3.38 -13.19 12.71
CA SER A 132 2.62 -12.96 11.47
C SER A 132 1.11 -12.98 11.72
N ILE A 133 0.60 -13.93 12.50
CA ILE A 133 -0.82 -13.99 12.86
C ILE A 133 -1.23 -12.76 13.69
N ARG A 134 -0.43 -12.39 14.69
CA ARG A 134 -0.70 -11.19 15.52
C ARG A 134 -0.73 -9.92 14.68
N ALA A 135 0.26 -9.74 13.80
CA ALA A 135 0.32 -8.59 12.90
C ALA A 135 -0.87 -8.58 11.92
N GLY A 136 -1.22 -9.73 11.37
CA GLY A 136 -2.37 -9.87 10.47
C GLY A 136 -3.69 -9.54 11.16
N LEU A 137 -3.91 -10.03 12.37
CA LEU A 137 -5.11 -9.72 13.15
C LEU A 137 -5.18 -8.24 13.53
N ALA A 138 -4.07 -7.66 13.98
CA ALA A 138 -4.01 -6.24 14.35
C ALA A 138 -4.30 -5.34 13.13
N PHE A 139 -3.67 -5.62 11.98
CA PHE A 139 -3.90 -4.86 10.75
C PHE A 139 -5.30 -5.07 10.19
N GLY A 140 -5.81 -6.30 10.23
CA GLY A 140 -7.18 -6.63 9.83
C GLY A 140 -8.22 -5.91 10.68
N SER A 141 -8.05 -5.88 11.99
CA SER A 141 -8.92 -5.13 12.92
C SER A 141 -8.89 -3.63 12.65
N PHE A 142 -7.71 -3.08 12.37
CA PHE A 142 -7.54 -1.68 12.00
C PHE A 142 -8.30 -1.34 10.70
N LEU A 143 -8.16 -2.16 9.66
CA LEU A 143 -8.88 -1.97 8.39
C LEU A 143 -10.39 -2.12 8.56
N ALA A 144 -10.85 -3.12 9.33
CA ALA A 144 -12.26 -3.33 9.61
C ALA A 144 -12.87 -2.13 10.34
N MET A 145 -12.18 -1.62 11.36
CA MET A 145 -12.63 -0.42 12.10
C MET A 145 -12.81 0.77 11.14
N TRP A 146 -11.83 1.05 10.29
CA TRP A 146 -11.90 2.17 9.35
C TRP A 146 -13.03 1.99 8.32
N SER A 147 -13.21 0.78 7.80
CA SER A 147 -14.29 0.50 6.86
C SER A 147 -15.66 0.69 7.51
N CYS A 148 -15.86 0.14 8.70
CA CYS A 148 -17.12 0.31 9.44
C CYS A 148 -17.39 1.77 9.80
N LEU A 149 -16.35 2.51 10.18
CA LEU A 149 -16.47 3.93 10.52
C LEU A 149 -16.93 4.75 9.31
N ALA A 150 -16.32 4.52 8.14
CA ALA A 150 -16.67 5.21 6.91
C ALA A 150 -18.15 5.00 6.53
N PHE A 151 -18.63 3.76 6.58
CA PHE A 151 -20.05 3.46 6.33
C PHE A 151 -20.96 4.11 7.37
N LYS A 152 -20.61 4.00 8.66
CA LYS A 152 -21.43 4.57 9.74
C LYS A 152 -21.53 6.09 9.67
N MET A 153 -20.44 6.77 9.30
CA MET A 153 -20.44 8.22 9.13
C MET A 153 -21.25 8.68 7.92
N GLY A 154 -21.33 7.87 6.85
CA GLY A 154 -22.17 8.17 5.68
C GLY A 154 -23.67 7.96 5.89
N GLU A 155 -24.07 7.17 6.90
CA GLU A 155 -25.47 6.89 7.22
C GLU A 155 -26.09 7.89 8.20
N ALA A 156 -27.43 7.81 8.34
CA ALA A 156 -28.16 8.58 9.37
C ALA A 156 -27.68 8.18 10.78
N PRO A 157 -27.57 9.13 11.72
CA PRO A 157 -27.92 10.55 11.65
C PRO A 157 -26.80 11.48 11.14
N PHE A 158 -25.61 10.97 10.82
CA PHE A 158 -24.41 11.78 10.58
C PHE A 158 -24.39 12.41 9.18
N HIS A 159 -24.77 11.66 8.13
CA HIS A 159 -24.76 12.11 6.72
C HIS A 159 -23.46 12.87 6.36
N ALA A 160 -22.31 12.40 6.87
CA ALA A 160 -21.04 13.05 6.67
C ALA A 160 -20.62 12.98 5.20
N SER A 161 -20.15 14.11 4.67
CA SER A 161 -19.57 14.18 3.34
C SER A 161 -18.21 13.49 3.25
N SER A 162 -17.76 13.21 2.04
CA SER A 162 -16.52 12.43 1.81
C SER A 162 -15.28 13.10 2.38
N ASP A 163 -15.22 14.43 2.41
CA ASP A 163 -14.14 15.21 3.00
C ASP A 163 -14.07 15.04 4.53
N VAL A 164 -15.23 15.04 5.20
CA VAL A 164 -15.33 14.83 6.66
C VAL A 164 -14.94 13.40 7.04
N ILE A 165 -15.32 12.40 6.22
CA ILE A 165 -14.96 11.00 6.47
C ILE A 165 -13.45 10.78 6.24
N GLY A 166 -12.81 11.58 5.39
CA GLY A 166 -11.38 11.49 5.10
C GLY A 166 -10.46 12.08 6.18
N ILE A 167 -10.98 12.93 7.05
CA ILE A 167 -10.22 13.55 8.16
C ILE A 167 -10.18 12.61 9.36
#